data_bd951c96bf1815568e4413f4d1db7dc9
#
_entry.id   bd951c96bf1815568e4413f4d1db7dc9
#
_cell.length_a   1.000
_cell.length_b   1.000
_cell.length_c   1.000
_cell.angle_alpha   90.00
_cell.angle_beta   90.00
_cell.angle_gamma   90.00
#
_symmetry.space_group_name_H-M   'P 1'
#
loop_
_entity.id
_entity.type
_entity.pdbx_description
1 polymer ?
#
loop_
_entity_poly.entity_id
_entity_poly.type
_entity_poly.pdbx_seq_one_letter_code
_entity_poly.pdbx_strand_id
1 'polypeptide(L)'
;MEHNPDLFLALKGGNNNFGIVTKFEMKTFSQNNMWGGGVFTDTSPWVSLVDDFQKFATNPDPFGTLILARVYSPQLTGAVVNAYSSDASNVSPVLKNMTTVQPQFLNTIREDTLSGFAKEQADFNPGGARHLFFTTSFHLSRDVMLKAAEIFDEALVDLKTIPNYVLSMVFLPITKRTIEASNKIGTNALNLSPGDGPFVIVLFSSVHENASDDAKVISRVQGLRAKFEKLAAEEGSASKFRYLNYAFKDTPVFQGYGTDSIAKLKAASKKYDPQGFFQRVVPGGFKISSV
;
A
#
# COMPACT_ATOMS: atom_id res chain seq x y z
N MET A 1 -7.36 21.43 -14.83
CA MET A 1 -6.03 21.90 -14.38
C MET A 1 -5.80 23.38 -14.64
N GLU A 2 -6.52 23.98 -15.56
CA GLU A 2 -6.35 25.40 -15.95
C GLU A 2 -6.83 26.39 -14.87
N HIS A 3 -7.83 26.00 -14.09
CA HIS A 3 -8.32 26.78 -12.97
C HIS A 3 -7.81 26.22 -11.64
N ASN A 4 -7.26 27.09 -10.78
CA ASN A 4 -6.77 26.76 -9.43
C ASN A 4 -5.75 25.59 -9.39
N PRO A 5 -4.61 25.68 -10.10
CA PRO A 5 -3.63 24.58 -10.17
C PRO A 5 -3.00 24.25 -8.82
N ASP A 6 -2.87 25.23 -7.93
CA ASP A 6 -2.41 25.07 -6.56
C ASP A 6 -3.38 24.23 -5.70
N LEU A 7 -4.69 24.44 -5.83
CA LEU A 7 -5.69 23.62 -5.18
C LEU A 7 -5.69 22.18 -5.76
N PHE A 8 -5.59 22.06 -7.09
CA PHE A 8 -5.56 20.77 -7.74
C PHE A 8 -4.33 19.93 -7.33
N LEU A 9 -3.16 20.58 -7.17
CA LEU A 9 -1.98 19.94 -6.60
C LEU A 9 -2.25 19.47 -5.17
N ALA A 10 -2.82 20.34 -4.34
CA ALA A 10 -3.08 20.07 -2.93
C ALA A 10 -4.08 18.90 -2.73
N LEU A 11 -5.12 18.82 -3.56
CA LEU A 11 -6.09 17.72 -3.53
C LEU A 11 -5.46 16.34 -3.85
N LYS A 12 -4.35 16.32 -4.62
CA LYS A 12 -3.62 15.09 -4.92
C LYS A 12 -2.57 14.77 -3.85
N GLY A 13 -3.03 14.31 -2.70
CA GLY A 13 -2.21 13.88 -1.56
C GLY A 13 -2.49 14.61 -0.25
N GLY A 14 -3.23 15.72 -0.28
CA GLY A 14 -3.46 16.55 0.92
C GLY A 14 -4.70 16.21 1.74
N ASN A 15 -5.42 15.12 1.43
CA ASN A 15 -6.58 14.64 2.18
C ASN A 15 -7.73 15.67 2.27
N ASN A 16 -8.57 15.59 3.32
CA ASN A 16 -9.77 16.39 3.56
C ASN A 16 -9.49 17.78 4.19
N ASN A 17 -8.48 18.49 3.66
CA ASN A 17 -8.00 19.75 4.23
C ASN A 17 -8.45 21.01 3.49
N PHE A 18 -9.13 20.89 2.33
CA PHE A 18 -9.31 22.02 1.41
C PHE A 18 -10.75 22.24 0.98
N GLY A 19 -11.63 21.27 1.14
CA GLY A 19 -13.02 21.36 0.66
C GLY A 19 -13.66 19.99 0.50
N ILE A 20 -14.89 20.00 -0.01
CA ILE A 20 -15.67 18.82 -0.39
C ILE A 20 -15.64 18.71 -1.91
N VAL A 21 -15.08 17.62 -2.43
CA VAL A 21 -15.07 17.35 -3.87
C VAL A 21 -16.42 16.77 -4.27
N THR A 22 -17.16 17.48 -5.11
CA THR A 22 -18.52 17.10 -5.54
C THR A 22 -18.57 16.44 -6.92
N LYS A 23 -17.51 16.59 -7.73
CA LYS A 23 -17.42 16.04 -9.07
C LYS A 23 -15.99 15.68 -9.44
N PHE A 24 -15.82 14.50 -10.04
CA PHE A 24 -14.57 14.07 -10.67
C PHE A 24 -14.79 13.88 -12.17
N GLU A 25 -13.86 14.39 -12.97
CA GLU A 25 -13.74 14.09 -14.39
C GLU A 25 -12.47 13.28 -14.63
N MET A 26 -12.63 12.05 -15.10
CA MET A 26 -11.54 11.11 -15.36
C MET A 26 -11.51 10.74 -16.84
N LYS A 27 -10.30 10.66 -17.38
CA LYS A 27 -10.11 10.12 -18.73
C LYS A 27 -10.40 8.61 -18.72
N THR A 28 -11.13 8.15 -19.71
CA THR A 28 -11.36 6.73 -19.95
C THR A 28 -10.48 6.24 -21.11
N PHE A 29 -10.27 4.95 -21.15
CA PHE A 29 -9.56 4.25 -22.21
C PHE A 29 -10.22 2.89 -22.47
N SER A 30 -10.01 2.35 -23.67
CA SER A 30 -10.47 1.00 -23.98
C SER A 30 -9.60 -0.02 -23.25
N GLN A 31 -10.23 -0.95 -22.55
CA GLN A 31 -9.56 -2.04 -21.84
C GLN A 31 -10.23 -3.36 -22.22
N ASN A 32 -9.43 -4.27 -22.74
CA ASN A 32 -9.83 -5.67 -22.95
C ASN A 32 -9.77 -6.45 -21.63
N ASN A 33 -10.00 -7.76 -21.69
CA ASN A 33 -9.75 -8.61 -20.55
C ASN A 33 -8.30 -8.47 -20.09
N MET A 34 -8.13 -8.57 -18.79
CA MET A 34 -6.84 -8.59 -18.12
C MET A 34 -6.49 -10.04 -17.78
N TRP A 35 -5.21 -10.33 -17.66
CA TRP A 35 -4.72 -11.55 -17.04
C TRP A 35 -4.38 -11.28 -15.58
N GLY A 36 -4.71 -12.20 -14.66
CA GLY A 36 -4.30 -12.06 -13.26
C GLY A 36 -5.13 -12.89 -12.30
N GLY A 37 -4.97 -12.58 -11.02
CA GLY A 37 -5.61 -13.23 -9.89
C GLY A 37 -4.71 -13.34 -8.68
N GLY A 38 -5.09 -14.20 -7.73
CA GLY A 38 -4.38 -14.50 -6.50
C GLY A 38 -3.82 -15.92 -6.48
N VAL A 39 -2.61 -16.09 -5.97
CA VAL A 39 -2.02 -17.38 -5.64
C VAL A 39 -1.71 -17.42 -4.15
N PHE A 40 -2.22 -18.43 -3.46
CA PHE A 40 -2.05 -18.64 -2.04
C PHE A 40 -1.16 -19.87 -1.84
N THR A 41 -0.07 -19.71 -1.11
CA THR A 41 0.94 -20.75 -0.86
C THR A 41 1.36 -20.76 0.61
N ASP A 42 2.09 -21.79 1.03
CA ASP A 42 2.75 -21.76 2.33
C ASP A 42 3.97 -20.83 2.34
N THR A 43 4.81 -20.93 3.35
CA THR A 43 5.99 -20.07 3.49
C THR A 43 7.21 -20.56 2.71
N SER A 44 7.19 -21.76 2.14
CA SER A 44 8.36 -22.39 1.54
C SER A 44 8.93 -21.63 0.32
N PRO A 45 8.11 -21.03 -0.59
CA PRO A 45 8.65 -20.29 -1.71
C PRO A 45 8.99 -18.82 -1.39
N TRP A 46 8.99 -18.41 -0.09
CA TRP A 46 9.17 -16.99 0.27
C TRP A 46 10.42 -16.35 -0.33
N VAL A 47 11.56 -17.06 -0.29
CA VAL A 47 12.83 -16.55 -0.82
C VAL A 47 12.74 -16.30 -2.32
N SER A 48 12.21 -17.26 -3.09
CA SER A 48 12.06 -17.11 -4.53
C SER A 48 11.04 -16.04 -4.91
N LEU A 49 9.96 -15.89 -4.14
CA LEU A 49 8.97 -14.83 -4.32
C LEU A 49 9.58 -13.44 -4.07
N VAL A 50 10.42 -13.30 -3.05
CA VAL A 50 11.15 -12.06 -2.79
C VAL A 50 12.13 -11.75 -3.93
N ASP A 51 12.85 -12.76 -4.45
CA ASP A 51 13.77 -12.58 -5.58
C ASP A 51 13.06 -12.11 -6.85
N ASP A 52 11.89 -12.68 -7.16
CA ASP A 52 11.09 -12.26 -8.32
C ASP A 52 10.41 -10.91 -8.10
N PHE A 53 10.01 -10.60 -6.86
CA PHE A 53 9.53 -9.25 -6.49
C PHE A 53 10.62 -8.19 -6.75
N GLN A 54 11.88 -8.46 -6.37
CA GLN A 54 13.02 -7.56 -6.65
C GLN A 54 13.20 -7.33 -8.15
N LYS A 55 13.14 -8.39 -8.96
CA LYS A 55 13.25 -8.30 -10.43
C LYS A 55 12.14 -7.44 -11.01
N PHE A 56 10.88 -7.66 -10.58
CA PHE A 56 9.73 -6.87 -11.02
C PHE A 56 9.87 -5.40 -10.62
N ALA A 57 10.21 -5.11 -9.37
CA ALA A 57 10.31 -3.74 -8.88
C ALA A 57 11.43 -2.95 -9.56
N THR A 58 12.53 -3.61 -9.94
CA THR A 58 13.68 -2.99 -10.62
C THR A 58 13.44 -2.82 -12.12
N ASN A 59 12.81 -3.80 -12.77
CA ASN A 59 12.51 -3.79 -14.21
C ASN A 59 11.01 -4.12 -14.44
N PRO A 60 10.11 -3.18 -14.16
CA PRO A 60 8.68 -3.44 -14.15
C PRO A 60 8.13 -3.67 -15.56
N ASP A 61 7.23 -4.64 -15.67
CA ASP A 61 6.33 -4.78 -16.81
C ASP A 61 5.48 -3.50 -16.94
N PRO A 62 5.42 -2.88 -18.13
CA PRO A 62 4.62 -1.67 -18.33
C PRO A 62 3.12 -1.85 -18.11
N PHE A 63 2.63 -3.07 -18.27
CA PHE A 63 1.21 -3.44 -18.12
C PHE A 63 0.94 -4.18 -16.82
N GLY A 64 2.01 -4.56 -16.10
CA GLY A 64 1.94 -5.41 -14.92
C GLY A 64 1.77 -4.63 -13.61
N THR A 65 1.07 -5.24 -12.68
CA THR A 65 1.07 -4.86 -11.26
C THR A 65 1.23 -6.09 -10.40
N LEU A 66 1.85 -5.90 -9.25
CA LEU A 66 2.23 -6.97 -8.34
C LEU A 66 2.03 -6.54 -6.89
N ILE A 67 1.45 -7.41 -6.09
CA ILE A 67 1.42 -7.33 -4.64
C ILE A 67 1.93 -8.67 -4.10
N LEU A 68 2.86 -8.62 -3.17
CA LEU A 68 3.33 -9.78 -2.42
C LEU A 68 2.98 -9.60 -0.95
N ALA A 69 2.39 -10.59 -0.32
CA ALA A 69 2.05 -10.54 1.09
C ALA A 69 2.52 -11.77 1.85
N ARG A 70 3.00 -11.56 3.08
CA ARG A 70 3.08 -12.59 4.11
C ARG A 70 1.79 -12.54 4.91
N VAL A 71 1.13 -13.67 5.11
CA VAL A 71 -0.21 -13.70 5.71
C VAL A 71 -0.32 -14.75 6.80
N TYR A 72 -1.16 -14.44 7.78
CA TYR A 72 -1.66 -15.37 8.77
C TYR A 72 -3.18 -15.26 8.88
N SER A 73 -3.84 -16.39 8.84
CA SER A 73 -5.22 -16.60 9.28
C SER A 73 -5.30 -17.95 10.01
N PRO A 74 -6.41 -18.27 10.68
CA PRO A 74 -6.60 -19.61 11.26
C PRO A 74 -6.47 -20.77 10.24
N GLN A 75 -6.71 -20.49 8.96
CA GLN A 75 -6.67 -21.49 7.89
C GLN A 75 -5.36 -21.48 7.09
N LEU A 76 -4.59 -20.38 7.14
CA LEU A 76 -3.39 -20.22 6.33
C LEU A 76 -2.31 -19.44 7.07
N THR A 77 -1.11 -20.02 7.16
CA THR A 77 0.13 -19.29 7.38
C THR A 77 0.98 -19.43 6.13
N GLY A 78 1.22 -18.32 5.41
CA GLY A 78 1.87 -18.45 4.12
C GLY A 78 2.11 -17.13 3.42
N ALA A 79 2.11 -17.18 2.10
CA ALA A 79 2.24 -16.03 1.23
C ALA A 79 1.06 -15.93 0.25
N VAL A 80 0.76 -14.70 -0.14
CA VAL A 80 -0.20 -14.40 -1.20
C VAL A 80 0.48 -13.54 -2.25
N VAL A 81 0.37 -13.96 -3.50
CA VAL A 81 0.78 -13.20 -4.68
C VAL A 81 -0.48 -12.74 -5.39
N ASN A 82 -0.68 -11.44 -5.52
CA ASN A 82 -1.67 -10.88 -6.43
C ASN A 82 -0.91 -10.27 -7.62
N ALA A 83 -1.08 -10.87 -8.79
CA ALA A 83 -0.42 -10.46 -10.02
C ALA A 83 -1.44 -10.18 -11.12
N TYR A 84 -1.31 -9.04 -11.78
CA TYR A 84 -2.21 -8.65 -12.86
C TYR A 84 -1.42 -8.05 -14.03
N SER A 85 -1.91 -8.26 -15.25
CA SER A 85 -1.45 -7.57 -16.44
C SER A 85 -2.66 -7.04 -17.23
N SER A 86 -2.63 -5.78 -17.60
CA SER A 86 -3.63 -5.17 -18.46
C SER A 86 -3.49 -5.61 -19.93
N ASP A 87 -2.38 -6.26 -20.30
CA ASP A 87 -2.17 -6.94 -21.57
C ASP A 87 -2.08 -8.46 -21.35
N ALA A 88 -3.22 -9.14 -21.51
CA ALA A 88 -3.30 -10.59 -21.33
C ALA A 88 -2.49 -11.36 -22.38
N SER A 89 -2.23 -10.76 -23.54
CA SER A 89 -1.49 -11.42 -24.64
C SER A 89 0.03 -11.46 -24.39
N ASN A 90 0.56 -10.58 -23.53
CA ASN A 90 2.00 -10.40 -23.32
C ASN A 90 2.36 -10.25 -21.84
N VAL A 91 1.96 -11.23 -21.04
CA VAL A 91 2.28 -11.26 -19.60
C VAL A 91 3.76 -11.54 -19.38
N SER A 92 4.43 -10.73 -18.57
CA SER A 92 5.86 -10.88 -18.32
C SER A 92 6.23 -12.21 -17.65
N PRO A 93 7.42 -12.77 -17.96
CA PRO A 93 7.90 -14.02 -17.35
C PRO A 93 7.95 -13.94 -15.82
N VAL A 94 8.31 -12.79 -15.25
CA VAL A 94 8.40 -12.63 -13.81
C VAL A 94 7.05 -12.80 -13.12
N LEU A 95 5.97 -12.22 -13.68
CA LEU A 95 4.63 -12.42 -13.13
C LEU A 95 4.18 -13.89 -13.25
N LYS A 96 4.47 -14.54 -14.39
CA LYS A 96 4.18 -15.96 -14.58
C LYS A 96 4.92 -16.82 -13.56
N ASN A 97 6.21 -16.59 -13.33
CA ASN A 97 7.00 -17.34 -12.35
C ASN A 97 6.40 -17.24 -10.95
N MET A 98 6.04 -16.04 -10.51
CA MET A 98 5.44 -15.84 -9.19
C MET A 98 4.09 -16.53 -9.04
N THR A 99 3.36 -16.75 -10.12
CA THR A 99 2.04 -17.42 -10.09
C THR A 99 2.09 -18.92 -10.31
N THR A 100 3.28 -19.49 -10.52
CA THR A 100 3.50 -20.95 -10.69
C THR A 100 4.26 -21.61 -9.53
N VAL A 101 4.61 -20.86 -8.48
CA VAL A 101 5.27 -21.39 -7.28
C VAL A 101 4.46 -22.53 -6.66
N GLN A 102 5.14 -23.46 -5.97
CA GLN A 102 4.51 -24.59 -5.30
C GLN A 102 4.95 -24.65 -3.82
N PRO A 103 4.12 -25.17 -2.92
CA PRO A 103 2.75 -25.66 -3.14
C PRO A 103 1.73 -24.54 -3.31
N GLN A 104 0.57 -24.83 -3.90
CA GLN A 104 -0.55 -23.87 -4.00
C GLN A 104 -1.78 -24.44 -3.30
N PHE A 105 -2.37 -23.62 -2.42
CA PHE A 105 -3.65 -23.96 -1.78
C PHE A 105 -4.84 -23.41 -2.56
N LEU A 106 -4.64 -22.25 -3.21
CA LEU A 106 -5.61 -21.64 -4.10
C LEU A 106 -4.87 -20.90 -5.22
N ASN A 107 -5.41 -21.01 -6.43
CA ASN A 107 -4.94 -20.27 -7.58
C ASN A 107 -6.17 -19.79 -8.39
N THR A 108 -6.33 -18.48 -8.51
CA THR A 108 -7.44 -17.84 -9.23
C THR A 108 -6.98 -17.16 -10.53
N ILE A 109 -5.75 -17.45 -10.98
CA ILE A 109 -5.17 -16.86 -12.19
C ILE A 109 -6.03 -17.21 -13.41
N ARG A 110 -6.49 -16.18 -14.11
CA ARG A 110 -7.36 -16.30 -15.30
C ARG A 110 -7.31 -15.03 -16.17
N GLU A 111 -8.00 -15.07 -17.28
CA GLU A 111 -8.40 -13.86 -17.98
C GLU A 111 -9.81 -13.46 -17.58
N ASP A 112 -9.99 -12.19 -17.22
CA ASP A 112 -11.28 -11.64 -16.81
C ASP A 112 -11.30 -10.11 -16.98
N THR A 113 -12.47 -9.53 -16.80
CA THR A 113 -12.64 -8.07 -16.76
C THR A 113 -12.08 -7.47 -15.46
N LEU A 114 -11.76 -6.18 -15.48
CA LEU A 114 -11.38 -5.45 -14.26
C LEU A 114 -12.46 -5.55 -13.17
N SER A 115 -13.75 -5.51 -13.55
CA SER A 115 -14.86 -5.67 -12.60
C SER A 115 -14.94 -7.08 -12.01
N GLY A 116 -14.61 -8.13 -12.76
CA GLY A 116 -14.52 -9.49 -12.25
C GLY A 116 -13.46 -9.64 -11.16
N PHE A 117 -12.26 -9.10 -11.39
CA PHE A 117 -11.20 -9.08 -10.38
C PHE A 117 -11.54 -8.20 -9.17
N ALA A 118 -12.18 -7.04 -9.38
CA ALA A 118 -12.62 -6.19 -8.27
C ALA A 118 -13.64 -6.90 -7.38
N LYS A 119 -14.58 -7.66 -7.98
CA LYS A 119 -15.53 -8.47 -7.23
C LYS A 119 -14.82 -9.57 -6.41
N GLU A 120 -13.87 -10.29 -7.00
CA GLU A 120 -13.09 -11.30 -6.30
C GLU A 120 -12.37 -10.72 -5.07
N GLN A 121 -11.74 -9.53 -5.22
CA GLN A 121 -11.08 -8.87 -4.09
C GLN A 121 -12.07 -8.45 -3.00
N ALA A 122 -13.29 -8.05 -3.36
CA ALA A 122 -14.35 -7.75 -2.39
C ALA A 122 -14.83 -9.02 -1.65
N ASP A 123 -14.95 -10.14 -2.35
CA ASP A 123 -15.38 -11.42 -1.77
C ASP A 123 -14.33 -11.96 -0.75
N PHE A 124 -13.03 -11.70 -0.96
CA PHE A 124 -11.98 -12.02 0.01
C PHE A 124 -11.94 -11.11 1.24
N ASN A 125 -12.63 -9.96 1.20
CA ASN A 125 -12.65 -8.98 2.28
C ASN A 125 -14.08 -8.68 2.74
N PRO A 126 -14.81 -9.67 3.30
CA PRO A 126 -16.17 -9.47 3.75
C PRO A 126 -16.25 -8.42 4.86
N GLY A 127 -17.30 -7.61 4.85
CA GLY A 127 -17.58 -6.64 5.90
C GLY A 127 -17.95 -7.30 7.23
N GLY A 128 -18.08 -6.47 8.28
CA GLY A 128 -18.58 -6.90 9.59
C GLY A 128 -17.53 -7.15 10.66
N ALA A 129 -16.24 -7.18 10.27
CA ALA A 129 -15.11 -7.25 11.21
C ALA A 129 -14.45 -5.87 11.43
N ARG A 130 -13.56 -5.80 12.40
CA ARG A 130 -12.73 -4.63 12.69
C ARG A 130 -11.46 -4.69 11.87
N HIS A 131 -11.30 -3.72 10.95
CA HIS A 131 -10.14 -3.62 10.07
C HIS A 131 -9.26 -2.46 10.52
N LEU A 132 -7.96 -2.73 10.72
CA LEU A 132 -6.95 -1.74 11.07
C LEU A 132 -5.80 -1.79 10.07
N PHE A 133 -5.41 -0.62 9.57
CA PHE A 133 -4.30 -0.44 8.65
C PHE A 133 -3.18 0.35 9.31
N PHE A 134 -1.95 -0.12 9.14
CA PHE A 134 -0.73 0.57 9.54
C PHE A 134 0.24 0.53 8.37
N THR A 135 0.93 1.61 8.11
CA THR A 135 1.83 1.68 6.96
C THR A 135 3.22 2.18 7.33
N THR A 136 4.18 1.74 6.58
CA THR A 136 5.52 2.30 6.44
C THR A 136 6.00 2.14 5.01
N SER A 137 7.23 2.55 4.71
CA SER A 137 7.87 2.29 3.44
C SER A 137 9.40 2.17 3.60
N PHE A 138 10.04 1.56 2.62
CA PHE A 138 11.49 1.40 2.58
C PHE A 138 12.00 1.41 1.13
N HIS A 139 13.26 1.79 0.91
CA HIS A 139 13.91 1.61 -0.40
C HIS A 139 14.13 0.13 -0.65
N LEU A 140 13.88 -0.30 -1.88
CA LEU A 140 13.87 -1.72 -2.24
C LEU A 140 15.11 -2.45 -1.74
N SER A 141 14.93 -3.42 -0.85
CA SER A 141 15.98 -4.23 -0.25
C SER A 141 15.48 -5.66 -0.07
N ARG A 142 16.21 -6.61 -0.67
CA ARG A 142 15.96 -8.05 -0.52
C ARG A 142 16.05 -8.49 0.94
N ASP A 143 17.12 -8.06 1.60
CA ASP A 143 17.43 -8.50 2.96
C ASP A 143 16.39 -8.00 3.96
N VAL A 144 15.89 -6.77 3.79
CA VAL A 144 14.77 -6.26 4.59
C VAL A 144 13.53 -7.13 4.41
N MET A 145 13.17 -7.52 3.19
CA MET A 145 11.98 -8.36 2.95
C MET A 145 12.13 -9.76 3.56
N LEU A 146 13.33 -10.35 3.49
CA LEU A 146 13.58 -11.67 4.09
C LEU A 146 13.53 -11.62 5.62
N LYS A 147 14.26 -10.70 6.24
CA LYS A 147 14.29 -10.52 7.70
C LYS A 147 12.93 -10.07 8.28
N ALA A 148 12.15 -9.32 7.51
CA ALA A 148 10.82 -8.91 7.90
C ALA A 148 9.86 -10.09 8.13
N ALA A 149 10.06 -11.22 7.46
CA ALA A 149 9.28 -12.43 7.68
C ALA A 149 9.46 -12.96 9.11
N GLU A 150 10.67 -12.91 9.67
CA GLU A 150 10.97 -13.33 11.05
C GLU A 150 10.27 -12.40 12.05
N ILE A 151 10.36 -11.07 11.83
CA ILE A 151 9.69 -10.08 12.68
C ILE A 151 8.16 -10.25 12.64
N PHE A 152 7.61 -10.60 11.48
CA PHE A 152 6.18 -10.92 11.33
C PHE A 152 5.80 -12.17 12.15
N ASP A 153 6.56 -13.24 12.03
CA ASP A 153 6.30 -14.49 12.75
C ASP A 153 6.41 -14.31 14.28
N GLU A 154 7.37 -13.52 14.77
CA GLU A 154 7.46 -13.14 16.18
C GLU A 154 6.21 -12.39 16.68
N ALA A 155 5.70 -11.44 15.89
CA ALA A 155 4.52 -10.68 16.26
C ALA A 155 3.26 -11.54 16.38
N LEU A 156 3.20 -12.65 15.65
CA LEU A 156 2.08 -13.57 15.67
C LEU A 156 1.95 -14.37 16.96
N VAL A 157 3.01 -14.54 17.76
CA VAL A 157 2.99 -15.39 18.97
C VAL A 157 1.82 -15.04 19.89
N ASP A 158 1.63 -13.75 20.16
CA ASP A 158 0.54 -13.27 21.03
C ASP A 158 -0.78 -13.07 20.27
N LEU A 159 -0.72 -12.73 18.98
CA LEU A 159 -1.89 -12.37 18.18
C LEU A 159 -2.71 -13.61 17.76
N LYS A 160 -2.06 -14.77 17.60
CA LYS A 160 -2.71 -16.06 17.31
C LYS A 160 -3.72 -16.50 18.38
N THR A 161 -3.65 -15.94 19.60
CA THR A 161 -4.60 -16.23 20.67
C THR A 161 -5.94 -15.52 20.50
N ILE A 162 -6.05 -14.57 19.58
CA ILE A 162 -7.29 -13.86 19.25
C ILE A 162 -8.09 -14.71 18.28
N PRO A 163 -9.36 -15.02 18.56
CA PRO A 163 -10.21 -15.80 17.64
C PRO A 163 -10.34 -15.13 16.28
N ASN A 164 -10.30 -15.91 15.21
CA ASN A 164 -10.48 -15.48 13.83
C ASN A 164 -9.56 -14.32 13.39
N TYR A 165 -8.42 -14.16 14.07
CA TYR A 165 -7.47 -13.09 13.78
C TYR A 165 -6.80 -13.30 12.43
N VAL A 166 -6.72 -12.22 11.62
CA VAL A 166 -5.97 -12.20 10.38
C VAL A 166 -4.95 -11.07 10.42
N LEU A 167 -3.72 -11.36 10.03
CA LEU A 167 -2.66 -10.38 9.83
C LEU A 167 -2.01 -10.59 8.47
N SER A 168 -1.82 -9.49 7.74
CA SER A 168 -1.07 -9.49 6.51
C SER A 168 0.00 -8.39 6.55
N MET A 169 1.21 -8.74 6.13
CA MET A 169 2.27 -7.79 5.81
C MET A 169 2.42 -7.76 4.30
N VAL A 170 1.93 -6.68 3.69
CA VAL A 170 1.73 -6.54 2.25
C VAL A 170 2.79 -5.60 1.68
N PHE A 171 3.48 -6.02 0.64
CA PHE A 171 4.50 -5.26 -0.08
C PHE A 171 3.95 -4.81 -1.44
N LEU A 172 3.93 -3.49 -1.66
CA LEU A 172 3.51 -2.86 -2.91
C LEU A 172 4.70 -2.11 -3.50
N PRO A 173 5.22 -2.52 -4.67
CA PRO A 173 6.34 -1.85 -5.29
C PRO A 173 5.89 -0.53 -5.95
N ILE A 174 6.58 0.55 -5.62
CA ILE A 174 6.48 1.82 -6.33
C ILE A 174 7.72 1.94 -7.21
N THR A 175 7.54 1.67 -8.48
CA THR A 175 8.64 1.62 -9.45
C THR A 175 9.02 3.02 -9.95
N LYS A 176 10.23 3.19 -10.47
CA LYS A 176 10.62 4.44 -11.15
C LYS A 176 9.63 4.82 -12.24
N ARG A 177 9.18 3.83 -13.02
CA ARG A 177 8.19 4.02 -14.08
C ARG A 177 6.86 4.58 -13.55
N THR A 178 6.39 4.09 -12.40
CA THR A 178 5.16 4.60 -11.76
C THR A 178 5.31 6.07 -11.39
N ILE A 179 6.46 6.47 -10.83
CA ILE A 179 6.73 7.86 -10.45
C ILE A 179 6.85 8.75 -11.71
N GLU A 180 7.57 8.30 -12.74
CA GLU A 180 7.70 9.01 -14.01
C GLU A 180 6.34 9.21 -14.70
N ALA A 181 5.49 8.18 -14.74
CA ALA A 181 4.15 8.27 -15.29
C ALA A 181 3.28 9.28 -14.52
N SER A 182 3.34 9.25 -13.18
CA SER A 182 2.65 10.21 -12.32
C SER A 182 3.10 11.65 -12.60
N ASN A 183 4.39 11.88 -12.76
CA ASN A 183 4.95 13.21 -13.00
C ASN A 183 4.59 13.76 -14.39
N LYS A 184 4.43 12.89 -15.40
CA LYS A 184 3.99 13.30 -16.76
C LYS A 184 2.56 13.83 -16.80
N ILE A 185 1.67 13.35 -15.95
CA ILE A 185 0.27 13.80 -15.89
C ILE A 185 0.04 14.99 -14.96
N GLY A 186 1.11 15.57 -14.43
CA GLY A 186 1.11 16.77 -13.62
C GLY A 186 1.50 16.52 -12.17
N THR A 187 1.85 17.59 -11.48
CA THR A 187 2.35 17.59 -10.10
C THR A 187 1.29 17.14 -9.08
N ASN A 188 1.76 16.59 -7.97
CA ASN A 188 0.98 16.23 -6.79
C ASN A 188 1.76 16.63 -5.52
N ALA A 189 1.13 16.46 -4.35
CA ALA A 189 1.74 16.83 -3.08
C ALA A 189 2.68 15.76 -2.49
N LEU A 190 2.80 14.58 -3.12
CA LEU A 190 3.57 13.46 -2.55
C LEU A 190 5.08 13.68 -2.59
N ASN A 191 5.57 14.57 -3.47
CA ASN A 191 6.98 14.93 -3.64
C ASN A 191 7.89 13.72 -3.94
N LEU A 192 7.40 12.80 -4.76
CA LEU A 192 8.17 11.64 -5.19
C LEU A 192 8.94 11.95 -6.48
N SER A 193 10.20 11.61 -6.50
CA SER A 193 11.11 11.75 -7.63
C SER A 193 11.52 10.37 -8.16
N PRO A 194 11.72 10.18 -9.48
CA PRO A 194 12.27 8.94 -10.03
C PRO A 194 13.62 8.53 -9.42
N GLY A 195 14.39 9.50 -8.87
CA GLY A 195 15.63 9.25 -8.15
C GLY A 195 15.42 8.56 -6.80
N ASP A 196 14.23 8.65 -6.21
CA ASP A 196 13.91 8.03 -4.92
C ASP A 196 13.58 6.54 -5.05
N GLY A 197 13.26 6.05 -6.23
CA GLY A 197 12.76 4.69 -6.42
C GLY A 197 13.74 3.74 -7.12
N PRO A 198 13.41 2.45 -7.12
CA PRO A 198 12.18 1.89 -6.58
C PRO A 198 12.16 1.86 -5.06
N PHE A 199 10.97 2.05 -4.50
CA PHE A 199 10.70 1.82 -3.09
C PHE A 199 9.44 0.97 -2.90
N VAL A 200 9.22 0.50 -1.67
CA VAL A 200 8.11 -0.41 -1.35
C VAL A 200 7.26 0.21 -0.25
N ILE A 201 5.95 0.30 -0.51
CA ILE A 201 4.97 0.59 0.54
C ILE A 201 4.68 -0.73 1.27
N VAL A 202 4.73 -0.70 2.59
CA VAL A 202 4.32 -1.81 3.44
C VAL A 202 2.99 -1.47 4.10
N LEU A 203 2.01 -2.36 3.95
CA LEU A 203 0.76 -2.33 4.69
C LEU A 203 0.73 -3.50 5.68
N PHE A 204 0.58 -3.20 6.95
CA PHE A 204 0.16 -4.18 7.95
C PHE A 204 -1.36 -4.08 8.07
N SER A 205 -2.05 -5.05 7.47
CA SER A 205 -3.51 -5.18 7.53
C SER A 205 -3.89 -6.16 8.61
N SER A 206 -4.67 -5.72 9.57
CA SER A 206 -5.10 -6.50 10.73
C SER A 206 -6.61 -6.56 10.78
N VAL A 207 -7.15 -7.77 10.96
CA VAL A 207 -8.60 -8.01 11.07
C VAL A 207 -8.89 -8.82 12.32
N HIS A 208 -9.87 -8.38 13.12
CA HIS A 208 -10.37 -9.07 14.30
C HIS A 208 -11.85 -8.73 14.56
N GLU A 209 -12.51 -9.47 15.43
CA GLU A 209 -13.96 -9.35 15.63
C GLU A 209 -14.32 -8.45 16.82
N ASN A 210 -13.66 -8.64 17.95
CA ASN A 210 -14.09 -8.06 19.21
C ASN A 210 -13.38 -6.73 19.53
N ALA A 211 -14.15 -5.73 19.93
CA ALA A 211 -13.62 -4.43 20.35
C ALA A 211 -12.71 -4.52 21.58
N SER A 212 -12.89 -5.54 22.43
CA SER A 212 -12.01 -5.81 23.57
C SER A 212 -10.56 -6.12 23.19
N ASP A 213 -10.33 -6.57 21.96
CA ASP A 213 -9.01 -6.92 21.47
C ASP A 213 -8.28 -5.72 20.84
N ASP A 214 -8.98 -4.60 20.58
CA ASP A 214 -8.40 -3.40 19.92
C ASP A 214 -7.08 -2.96 20.53
N ALA A 215 -7.03 -2.78 21.84
CA ALA A 215 -5.83 -2.27 22.51
C ALA A 215 -4.63 -3.20 22.33
N LYS A 216 -4.84 -4.51 22.42
CA LYS A 216 -3.81 -5.54 22.22
C LYS A 216 -3.35 -5.53 20.76
N VAL A 217 -4.28 -5.56 19.82
CA VAL A 217 -3.99 -5.57 18.39
C VAL A 217 -3.22 -4.32 17.97
N ILE A 218 -3.71 -3.13 18.35
CA ILE A 218 -3.06 -1.86 18.02
C ILE A 218 -1.63 -1.84 18.57
N SER A 219 -1.42 -2.19 19.83
CA SER A 219 -0.10 -2.19 20.45
C SER A 219 0.86 -3.15 19.76
N ARG A 220 0.42 -4.37 19.42
CA ARG A 220 1.26 -5.38 18.78
C ARG A 220 1.61 -5.03 17.33
N VAL A 221 0.65 -4.53 16.55
CA VAL A 221 0.91 -4.14 15.15
C VAL A 221 1.74 -2.86 15.06
N GLN A 222 1.56 -1.90 15.99
CA GLN A 222 2.48 -0.76 16.12
C GLN A 222 3.90 -1.21 16.46
N GLY A 223 4.05 -2.19 17.37
CA GLY A 223 5.33 -2.79 17.71
C GLY A 223 5.99 -3.50 16.52
N LEU A 224 5.21 -4.24 15.72
CA LEU A 224 5.65 -4.86 14.46
C LEU A 224 6.15 -3.80 13.47
N ARG A 225 5.38 -2.72 13.26
CA ARG A 225 5.79 -1.60 12.41
C ARG A 225 7.10 -0.97 12.89
N ALA A 226 7.23 -0.71 14.18
CA ALA A 226 8.43 -0.11 14.76
C ALA A 226 9.68 -1.01 14.59
N LYS A 227 9.54 -2.32 14.78
CA LYS A 227 10.63 -3.29 14.53
C LYS A 227 11.03 -3.30 13.05
N PHE A 228 10.05 -3.26 12.14
CA PHE A 228 10.29 -3.18 10.70
C PHE A 228 11.03 -1.88 10.33
N GLU A 229 10.60 -0.73 10.85
CA GLU A 229 11.24 0.56 10.59
C GLU A 229 12.69 0.59 11.11
N LYS A 230 12.93 -0.02 12.27
CA LYS A 230 14.28 -0.19 12.82
C LYS A 230 15.14 -1.06 11.90
N LEU A 231 14.64 -2.22 11.46
CA LEU A 231 15.32 -3.10 10.52
C LEU A 231 15.67 -2.34 9.22
N ALA A 232 14.70 -1.62 8.63
CA ALA A 232 14.96 -0.86 7.41
C ALA A 232 16.02 0.24 7.60
N ALA A 233 16.10 0.84 8.78
CA ALA A 233 17.13 1.82 9.12
C ALA A 233 18.51 1.18 9.28
N GLU A 234 18.60 0.05 9.96
CA GLU A 234 19.83 -0.71 10.16
C GLU A 234 20.41 -1.23 8.82
N GLU A 235 19.53 -1.59 7.87
CA GLU A 235 19.93 -1.99 6.50
C GLU A 235 20.11 -0.80 5.53
N GLY A 236 20.08 0.44 6.01
CA GLY A 236 20.28 1.63 5.19
C GLY A 236 19.19 1.88 4.14
N SER A 237 18.01 1.26 4.28
CA SER A 237 16.90 1.33 3.32
C SER A 237 15.67 2.06 3.86
N ALA A 238 15.76 2.79 4.98
CA ALA A 238 14.64 3.54 5.53
C ALA A 238 14.13 4.61 4.56
N SER A 239 12.80 4.73 4.46
CA SER A 239 12.11 5.80 3.72
C SER A 239 11.23 6.59 4.66
N LYS A 240 11.13 7.91 4.43
CA LYS A 240 10.23 8.80 5.18
C LYS A 240 8.82 8.81 4.61
N PHE A 241 8.61 8.34 3.39
CA PHE A 241 7.30 8.32 2.75
C PHE A 241 6.31 7.45 3.53
N ARG A 242 5.10 7.94 3.70
CA ARG A 242 3.98 7.21 4.32
C ARG A 242 2.77 7.33 3.42
N TYR A 243 2.24 6.17 2.97
CA TYR A 243 1.08 6.16 2.08
C TYR A 243 -0.20 6.47 2.86
N LEU A 244 -0.77 7.63 2.60
CA LEU A 244 -1.89 8.19 3.34
C LEU A 244 -3.10 7.23 3.43
N ASN A 245 -3.41 6.53 2.34
CA ASN A 245 -4.57 5.64 2.29
C ASN A 245 -4.46 4.41 3.20
N TYR A 246 -3.25 4.08 3.67
CA TYR A 246 -2.99 2.96 4.59
C TYR A 246 -2.55 3.43 5.98
N ALA A 247 -2.56 4.72 6.21
CA ALA A 247 -2.00 5.30 7.41
C ALA A 247 -2.95 5.18 8.60
N PHE A 248 -2.44 4.63 9.71
CA PHE A 248 -3.13 4.68 10.99
C PHE A 248 -3.09 6.12 11.55
N LYS A 249 -4.04 6.45 12.42
CA LYS A 249 -4.28 7.81 12.93
C LYS A 249 -3.04 8.56 13.48
N ASP A 250 -2.01 7.83 13.92
CA ASP A 250 -0.77 8.38 14.49
C ASP A 250 0.40 8.45 13.49
N THR A 251 0.15 8.08 12.23
CA THR A 251 1.21 8.02 11.21
C THR A 251 1.61 9.44 10.76
N PRO A 252 2.91 9.79 10.75
CA PRO A 252 3.39 11.12 10.34
C PRO A 252 3.41 11.27 8.80
N VAL A 253 2.23 11.33 8.16
CA VAL A 253 2.08 11.28 6.71
C VAL A 253 2.72 12.50 6.03
N PHE A 254 2.33 13.71 6.43
CA PHE A 254 2.78 14.93 5.76
C PHE A 254 4.26 15.21 5.97
N GLN A 255 4.85 14.81 7.09
CA GLN A 255 6.28 14.91 7.34
C GLN A 255 7.11 14.15 6.27
N GLY A 256 6.55 13.06 5.73
CA GLY A 256 7.14 12.28 4.65
C GLY A 256 7.13 12.98 3.28
N TYR A 257 6.31 14.01 3.09
CA TYR A 257 6.24 14.76 1.83
C TYR A 257 7.30 15.86 1.72
N GLY A 258 7.98 16.19 2.82
CA GLY A 258 9.02 17.22 2.87
C GLY A 258 8.48 18.66 3.01
N THR A 259 9.37 19.57 3.38
CA THR A 259 9.05 20.96 3.76
C THR A 259 8.36 21.75 2.66
N ASP A 260 8.78 21.59 1.40
CA ASP A 260 8.22 22.32 0.25
C ASP A 260 6.77 21.92 -0.02
N SER A 261 6.46 20.63 0.03
CA SER A 261 5.08 20.14 -0.12
C SER A 261 4.21 20.60 1.03
N ILE A 262 4.68 20.53 2.26
CA ILE A 262 3.96 21.04 3.44
C ILE A 262 3.66 22.53 3.28
N ALA A 263 4.63 23.34 2.84
CA ALA A 263 4.44 24.76 2.60
C ALA A 263 3.35 25.04 1.54
N LYS A 264 3.37 24.31 0.41
CA LYS A 264 2.35 24.41 -0.64
C LYS A 264 0.96 24.02 -0.13
N LEU A 265 0.85 22.93 0.64
CA LEU A 265 -0.40 22.48 1.23
C LEU A 265 -0.94 23.50 2.23
N LYS A 266 -0.10 24.09 3.10
CA LYS A 266 -0.48 25.17 4.03
C LYS A 266 -0.94 26.42 3.29
N ALA A 267 -0.24 26.81 2.24
CA ALA A 267 -0.62 27.97 1.41
C ALA A 267 -1.99 27.75 0.74
N ALA A 268 -2.24 26.57 0.17
CA ALA A 268 -3.53 26.24 -0.42
C ALA A 268 -4.65 26.24 0.64
N SER A 269 -4.43 25.62 1.80
CA SER A 269 -5.39 25.63 2.90
C SER A 269 -5.74 27.08 3.32
N LYS A 270 -4.74 27.93 3.53
CA LYS A 270 -4.96 29.33 3.90
C LYS A 270 -5.73 30.12 2.83
N LYS A 271 -5.46 29.86 1.54
CA LYS A 271 -6.11 30.54 0.41
C LYS A 271 -7.57 30.16 0.24
N TYR A 272 -7.89 28.85 0.32
CA TYR A 272 -9.22 28.32 0.00
C TYR A 272 -10.09 28.07 1.24
N ASP A 273 -9.49 28.00 2.41
CA ASP A 273 -10.16 27.87 3.71
C ASP A 273 -9.53 28.85 4.73
N PRO A 274 -9.62 30.17 4.51
CA PRO A 274 -8.94 31.16 5.36
C PRO A 274 -9.40 31.15 6.82
N GLN A 275 -10.60 30.64 7.08
CA GLN A 275 -11.14 30.49 8.44
C GLN A 275 -10.75 29.15 9.08
N GLY A 276 -10.11 28.24 8.35
CA GLY A 276 -9.68 26.93 8.85
C GLY A 276 -10.81 25.98 9.23
N PHE A 277 -11.94 26.07 8.51
CA PHE A 277 -13.09 25.20 8.77
C PHE A 277 -12.71 23.71 8.65
N PHE A 278 -12.02 23.33 7.55
CA PHE A 278 -11.58 21.96 7.32
C PHE A 278 -10.48 21.49 8.28
N GLN A 279 -9.78 22.43 8.92
CA GLN A 279 -8.77 22.09 9.94
C GLN A 279 -9.38 21.85 11.32
N ARG A 280 -10.46 22.55 11.68
CA ARG A 280 -10.98 22.61 13.05
C ARG A 280 -12.33 21.92 13.23
N VAL A 281 -13.20 21.97 12.22
CA VAL A 281 -14.62 21.55 12.33
C VAL A 281 -14.85 20.18 11.67
N VAL A 282 -14.15 19.89 10.57
CA VAL A 282 -14.25 18.60 9.91
C VAL A 282 -13.39 17.58 10.65
N PRO A 283 -14.01 16.57 11.33
CA PRO A 283 -13.25 15.59 12.09
C PRO A 283 -12.56 14.56 11.19
N GLY A 284 -11.56 13.87 11.76
CA GLY A 284 -10.85 12.77 11.10
C GLY A 284 -9.87 13.22 10.01
N GLY A 285 -9.22 12.22 9.40
CA GLY A 285 -8.11 12.42 8.47
C GLY A 285 -6.86 13.03 9.12
N PHE A 286 -5.88 13.35 8.28
CA PHE A 286 -4.63 13.98 8.70
C PHE A 286 -4.74 15.48 8.47
N LYS A 287 -4.45 16.31 9.49
CA LYS A 287 -4.60 17.76 9.41
C LYS A 287 -3.26 18.44 9.15
N ILE A 288 -3.26 19.35 8.17
CA ILE A 288 -2.07 20.14 7.82
C ILE A 288 -1.69 21.13 8.92
N SER A 289 -2.65 21.56 9.71
CA SER A 289 -2.41 22.46 10.86
C SER A 289 -1.59 21.80 11.98
N SER A 290 -1.47 20.48 11.99
CA SER A 290 -0.71 19.73 13.01
C SER A 290 0.77 19.48 12.63
N VAL A 291 1.24 19.96 11.48
CA VAL A 291 2.61 19.75 10.97
C VAL A 291 3.36 21.04 10.73
#